data_f720f4f23353da6d2094cf2a916295ed
#
_entry.id   f720f4f23353da6d2094cf2a916295ed
#
_cell.length_a   1.000
_cell.length_b   1.000
_cell.length_c   1.000
_cell.angle_alpha   90.00
_cell.angle_beta   90.00
_cell.angle_gamma   90.00
#
_symmetry.space_group_name_H-M   'P 1'
#
loop_
_entity.id
_entity.type
_entity.pdbx_description
1 polymer ?
#
loop_
_entity_poly.entity_id
_entity_poly.type
_entity_poly.pdbx_seq_one_letter_code
_entity_poly.pdbx_strand_id
1 'polypeptide(L)'
;MKMKNNQKIPVSILADREVFEYLKEKGDERKTRTEAYCDLLDKSLAGFVSPFLRKKDYVLQPNQCYLTVSDLASEWHWHRATVRSFLSAMEAFGLLTRIQLPKSVVITMTVQSGQAAQP
;
A
#
# COMPACT_ATOMS: atom_id res chain seq x y z
N MET A 1 2.69 28.76 10.13
CA MET A 1 2.72 28.26 10.24
C MET A 1 3.44 27.59 10.60
N LYS A 2 3.69 27.26 11.04
CA LYS A 2 4.30 26.69 11.37
C LYS A 2 4.57 25.56 11.20
N MET A 3 4.66 25.10 10.78
CA MET A 3 4.80 24.00 10.59
C MET A 3 6.07 23.71 10.35
N LYS A 4 6.72 24.10 10.56
CA LYS A 4 7.74 23.95 10.40
C LYS A 4 8.36 22.98 10.89
N ASN A 5 8.31 22.63 11.46
CA ASN A 5 8.91 21.80 11.95
C ASN A 5 8.76 20.64 11.81
N ASN A 6 8.41 20.69 11.38
CA ASN A 6 8.24 19.75 11.25
C ASN A 6 8.29 18.59 10.95
N GLN A 7 8.59 18.48 10.94
CA GLN A 7 8.75 17.18 10.81
C GLN A 7 7.60 16.46 11.16
N LYS A 8 6.91 16.79 12.11
CA LYS A 8 5.74 16.14 12.47
C LYS A 8 4.62 16.89 11.92
N ILE A 9 3.66 16.25 11.29
CA ILE A 9 2.46 16.88 10.78
C ILE A 9 1.50 17.09 11.93
N PRO A 10 1.10 18.32 12.18
CA PRO A 10 0.16 18.58 13.27
C PRO A 10 -1.14 17.86 13.06
N VAL A 11 -1.77 17.49 14.15
CA VAL A 11 -3.05 16.79 14.09
C VAL A 11 -4.08 17.60 13.31
N SER A 12 -4.07 18.91 13.45
CA SER A 12 -5.02 19.72 12.73
C SER A 12 -4.89 19.58 11.22
N ILE A 13 -3.67 19.40 10.74
CA ILE A 13 -3.47 19.21 9.31
C ILE A 13 -3.95 17.82 8.91
N LEU A 14 -3.70 16.83 9.73
CA LEU A 14 -4.17 15.50 9.42
C LEU A 14 -5.69 15.45 9.37
N ALA A 15 -6.35 16.27 10.16
CA ALA A 15 -7.80 16.30 10.16
C ALA A 15 -8.35 17.09 8.98
N ASP A 16 -7.52 17.92 8.35
CA ASP A 16 -7.94 18.70 7.20
C ASP A 16 -7.66 17.85 5.95
N ARG A 17 -8.69 17.24 5.45
CA ARG A 17 -8.53 16.31 4.35
C ARG A 17 -7.93 16.96 3.11
N GLU A 18 -8.32 18.16 2.80
CA GLU A 18 -7.81 18.83 1.62
C GLU A 18 -6.32 19.07 1.70
N VAL A 19 -5.85 19.53 2.83
CA VAL A 19 -4.43 19.79 3.01
C VAL A 19 -3.65 18.48 2.97
N PHE A 20 -4.17 17.48 3.64
CA PHE A 20 -3.50 16.19 3.67
C PHE A 20 -3.39 15.60 2.28
N GLU A 21 -4.46 15.69 1.50
CA GLU A 21 -4.44 15.17 0.14
C GLU A 21 -3.47 15.94 -0.74
N TYR A 22 -3.41 17.25 -0.54
CA TYR A 22 -2.46 18.06 -1.30
C TYR A 22 -1.02 17.63 -1.00
N LEU A 23 -0.72 17.40 0.26
CA LEU A 23 0.62 16.98 0.63
C LEU A 23 0.96 15.61 0.07
N LYS A 24 -0.01 14.75 0.02
CA LYS A 24 0.23 13.43 -0.54
C LYS A 24 0.48 13.48 -2.04
N GLU A 25 -0.11 14.45 -2.69
CA GLU A 25 0.04 14.53 -4.11
C GLU A 25 1.27 15.27 -4.56
N LYS A 26 2.15 15.54 -3.63
CA LYS A 26 3.24 16.28 -3.93
C LYS A 26 4.03 15.74 -5.04
N GLY A 27 3.51 15.41 -5.96
CA GLY A 27 4.07 15.14 -7.12
C GLY A 27 4.85 13.95 -7.31
N ASP A 28 5.98 14.09 -7.70
CA ASP A 28 6.71 13.00 -8.11
C ASP A 28 7.54 12.44 -7.06
N GLU A 29 7.28 12.79 -5.84
CA GLU A 29 8.11 12.27 -4.79
C GLU A 29 7.90 10.80 -4.60
N ARG A 30 8.98 10.15 -4.32
CA ARG A 30 8.96 8.74 -4.06
C ARG A 30 8.26 8.46 -2.73
N LYS A 31 7.39 7.48 -2.69
CA LYS A 31 6.74 7.11 -1.45
C LYS A 31 7.73 6.54 -0.46
N THR A 32 7.50 6.79 0.81
CA THR A 32 8.27 6.15 1.86
C THR A 32 7.73 4.74 2.05
N ARG A 33 8.46 3.94 2.80
CA ARG A 33 8.00 2.59 3.08
C ARG A 33 6.69 2.58 3.86
N THR A 34 6.53 3.53 4.78
CA THR A 34 5.29 3.64 5.54
C THR A 34 4.13 3.97 4.61
N GLU A 35 4.35 4.90 3.70
CA GLU A 35 3.30 5.26 2.75
C GLU A 35 2.95 4.10 1.85
N ALA A 36 3.95 3.33 1.43
CA ALA A 36 3.71 2.17 0.60
C ALA A 36 2.91 1.11 1.35
N TYR A 37 3.24 0.89 2.61
CA TYR A 37 2.51 -0.07 3.42
C TYR A 37 1.05 0.36 3.60
N CYS A 38 0.83 1.64 3.86
CA CYS A 38 -0.53 2.15 4.01
C CYS A 38 -1.31 2.02 2.71
N ASP A 39 -0.63 2.24 1.58
CA ASP A 39 -1.27 2.10 0.29
C ASP A 39 -1.71 0.65 0.05
N LEU A 40 -0.87 -0.31 0.44
CA LEU A 40 -1.25 -1.72 0.30
C LEU A 40 -2.42 -2.07 1.20
N LEU A 41 -2.46 -1.52 2.41
CA LEU A 41 -3.61 -1.75 3.29
C LEU A 41 -4.87 -1.22 2.65
N ASP A 42 -4.82 0.00 2.13
CA ASP A 42 -5.99 0.60 1.50
C ASP A 42 -6.45 -0.22 0.31
N LYS A 43 -5.51 -0.64 -0.52
CA LYS A 43 -5.86 -1.42 -1.70
C LYS A 43 -6.47 -2.76 -1.32
N SER A 44 -5.91 -3.39 -0.30
CA SER A 44 -6.41 -4.70 0.11
C SER A 44 -7.78 -4.62 0.75
N LEU A 45 -8.02 -3.59 1.53
CA LEU A 45 -9.32 -3.40 2.14
C LEU A 45 -10.37 -3.07 1.10
N ALA A 46 -9.97 -2.40 0.03
CA ALA A 46 -10.90 -2.04 -1.04
C ALA A 46 -11.09 -3.14 -2.07
N GLY A 47 -10.31 -4.19 -1.99
CA GLY A 47 -10.38 -5.25 -3.01
C GLY A 47 -9.92 -4.75 -4.36
N PHE A 48 -8.83 -4.02 -4.37
CA PHE A 48 -8.34 -3.38 -5.58
C PHE A 48 -7.87 -4.40 -6.61
N VAL A 49 -8.23 -4.17 -7.86
CA VAL A 49 -7.73 -4.96 -8.98
C VAL A 49 -7.16 -3.95 -9.97
N SER A 50 -5.94 -4.20 -10.40
CA SER A 50 -5.29 -3.32 -11.36
C SER A 50 -6.13 -3.23 -12.63
N PRO A 51 -6.25 -2.05 -13.22
CA PRO A 51 -7.03 -1.90 -14.45
C PRO A 51 -6.48 -2.70 -15.62
N PHE A 52 -5.25 -3.18 -15.53
CA PHE A 52 -4.68 -3.99 -16.59
C PHE A 52 -4.91 -5.47 -16.39
N LEU A 53 -5.59 -5.87 -15.32
CA LEU A 53 -5.87 -7.26 -15.03
C LEU A 53 -7.38 -7.46 -15.07
N ARG A 54 -7.80 -8.71 -15.20
CA ARG A 54 -9.23 -8.99 -15.24
C ARG A 54 -9.66 -9.61 -13.93
N LYS A 55 -10.76 -9.12 -13.40
CA LYS A 55 -11.27 -9.63 -12.15
C LYS A 55 -11.56 -11.11 -12.20
N LYS A 56 -11.95 -11.61 -13.35
CA LYS A 56 -12.30 -13.02 -13.43
C LYS A 56 -11.08 -13.94 -13.42
N ASP A 57 -9.89 -13.38 -13.58
CA ASP A 57 -8.70 -14.21 -13.56
C ASP A 57 -8.34 -14.63 -12.14
N TYR A 58 -8.85 -13.96 -11.16
CA TYR A 58 -8.62 -14.31 -9.78
C TYR A 58 -9.75 -13.75 -8.92
N VAL A 59 -10.33 -14.61 -8.09
CA VAL A 59 -11.43 -14.18 -7.22
C VAL A 59 -10.83 -13.76 -5.90
N LEU A 60 -10.91 -12.46 -5.60
CA LEU A 60 -10.31 -11.92 -4.39
C LEU A 60 -11.01 -12.41 -3.13
N GLN A 61 -10.20 -12.72 -2.15
CA GLN A 61 -10.67 -13.01 -0.81
C GLN A 61 -10.54 -11.72 0.00
N PRO A 62 -11.08 -11.68 1.21
CA PRO A 62 -10.94 -10.49 2.04
C PRO A 62 -9.48 -10.11 2.25
N ASN A 63 -9.23 -8.83 2.29
CA ASN A 63 -7.90 -8.26 2.54
C ASN A 63 -6.88 -8.58 1.46
N GLN A 64 -7.36 -8.81 0.24
CA GLN A 64 -6.47 -9.08 -0.88
C GLN A 64 -6.58 -7.99 -1.94
N CYS A 65 -5.50 -7.78 -2.65
CA CYS A 65 -5.53 -6.98 -3.87
C CYS A 65 -4.77 -7.74 -4.95
N TYR A 66 -5.12 -7.46 -6.20
CA TYR A 66 -4.61 -8.18 -7.36
C TYR A 66 -3.99 -7.14 -8.29
N LEU A 67 -2.67 -7.18 -8.45
CA LEU A 67 -1.99 -6.14 -9.17
C LEU A 67 -0.65 -6.63 -9.70
N THR A 68 0.14 -5.73 -10.24
CA THR A 68 1.47 -6.09 -10.73
C THR A 68 2.52 -5.28 -9.99
N VAL A 69 3.73 -5.81 -9.95
CA VAL A 69 4.85 -5.08 -9.36
C VAL A 69 5.10 -3.80 -10.14
N SER A 70 4.89 -3.84 -11.46
CA SER A 70 5.08 -2.63 -12.27
C SER A 70 4.11 -1.52 -11.89
N ASP A 71 2.87 -1.89 -11.57
CA ASP A 71 1.89 -0.90 -11.12
C ASP A 71 2.36 -0.21 -9.86
N LEU A 72 2.83 -0.99 -8.91
CA LEU A 72 3.29 -0.42 -7.65
C LEU A 72 4.53 0.44 -7.86
N ALA A 73 5.45 -0.05 -8.68
CA ALA A 73 6.68 0.70 -8.95
C ALA A 73 6.35 2.06 -9.55
N SER A 74 5.44 2.07 -10.50
CA SER A 74 5.04 3.29 -11.17
C SER A 74 4.34 4.24 -10.20
N GLU A 75 3.40 3.71 -9.43
CA GLU A 75 2.61 4.53 -8.53
C GLU A 75 3.44 5.07 -7.38
N TRP A 76 4.38 4.27 -6.89
CA TRP A 76 5.19 4.66 -5.74
C TRP A 76 6.47 5.39 -6.14
N HIS A 77 6.77 5.44 -7.43
CA HIS A 77 8.01 6.00 -7.95
C HIS A 77 9.21 5.24 -7.41
N TRP A 78 9.11 3.94 -7.42
CA TRP A 78 10.17 3.03 -7.00
C TRP A 78 10.62 2.21 -8.18
N HIS A 79 11.81 1.63 -8.09
CA HIS A 79 12.22 0.61 -9.04
C HIS A 79 11.51 -0.69 -8.71
N ARG A 80 11.28 -1.51 -9.71
CA ARG A 80 10.60 -2.79 -9.49
C ARG A 80 11.36 -3.67 -8.50
N ALA A 81 12.70 -3.66 -8.58
CA ALA A 81 13.50 -4.45 -7.65
C ALA A 81 13.27 -3.98 -6.22
N THR A 82 13.10 -2.69 -6.03
CA THR A 82 12.85 -2.13 -4.69
C THR A 82 11.48 -2.57 -4.20
N VAL A 83 10.48 -2.59 -5.08
CA VAL A 83 9.15 -3.06 -4.71
C VAL A 83 9.22 -4.52 -4.26
N ARG A 84 9.92 -5.36 -5.03
CA ARG A 84 10.03 -6.77 -4.68
C ARG A 84 10.73 -6.97 -3.35
N SER A 85 11.79 -6.22 -3.11
CA SER A 85 12.51 -6.31 -1.84
C SER A 85 11.63 -5.90 -0.68
N PHE A 86 10.85 -4.84 -0.89
CA PHE A 86 9.94 -4.36 0.14
C PHE A 86 8.89 -5.41 0.46
N LEU A 87 8.29 -6.00 -0.57
CA LEU A 87 7.27 -7.02 -0.36
C LEU A 87 7.85 -8.23 0.35
N SER A 88 9.07 -8.62 -0.02
CA SER A 88 9.73 -9.75 0.65
C SER A 88 9.98 -9.44 2.12
N ALA A 89 10.40 -8.21 2.43
CA ALA A 89 10.64 -7.85 3.82
C ALA A 89 9.34 -7.82 4.61
N MET A 90 8.28 -7.30 4.02
CA MET A 90 6.99 -7.25 4.70
C MET A 90 6.46 -8.66 4.94
N GLU A 91 6.69 -9.54 3.99
CA GLU A 91 6.26 -10.93 4.15
C GLU A 91 7.06 -11.62 5.25
N ALA A 92 8.35 -11.33 5.31
CA ALA A 92 9.21 -11.90 6.35
C ALA A 92 8.79 -11.42 7.74
N PHE A 93 8.26 -10.20 7.83
CA PHE A 93 7.76 -9.70 9.10
C PHE A 93 6.37 -10.24 9.43
N GLY A 94 5.76 -10.97 8.51
CA GLY A 94 4.42 -11.49 8.75
C GLY A 94 3.32 -10.49 8.50
N LEU A 95 3.61 -9.41 7.78
CA LEU A 95 2.62 -8.37 7.55
C LEU A 95 1.80 -8.59 6.29
N LEU A 96 2.28 -9.45 5.41
CA LEU A 96 1.51 -9.81 4.23
C LEU A 96 1.97 -11.16 3.71
N THR A 97 1.20 -11.73 2.80
CA THR A 97 1.63 -12.89 2.04
C THR A 97 1.36 -12.61 0.57
N ARG A 98 2.05 -13.33 -0.29
CA ARG A 98 1.93 -13.13 -1.73
C ARG A 98 1.63 -14.42 -2.42
N ILE A 99 0.80 -14.35 -3.45
CA ILE A 99 0.62 -15.45 -4.38
C ILE A 99 1.17 -14.93 -5.70
N GLN A 100 2.28 -15.51 -6.13
CA GLN A 100 2.93 -15.04 -7.36
C GLN A 100 2.30 -15.74 -8.55
N LEU A 101 1.77 -14.97 -9.47
CA LEU A 101 1.22 -15.49 -10.72
C LEU A 101 2.17 -15.13 -11.84
N PRO A 102 1.97 -15.68 -13.04
CA PRO A 102 2.95 -15.45 -14.11
C PRO A 102 3.23 -13.98 -14.40
N LYS A 103 2.21 -13.13 -14.39
CA LYS A 103 2.43 -11.73 -14.71
C LYS A 103 1.87 -10.79 -13.66
N SER A 104 1.48 -11.32 -12.53
CA SER A 104 0.81 -10.50 -11.52
C SER A 104 1.04 -11.10 -10.16
N VAL A 105 0.52 -10.44 -9.15
CA VAL A 105 0.67 -10.93 -7.79
C VAL A 105 -0.59 -10.59 -7.02
N VAL A 106 -0.97 -11.52 -6.15
CA VAL A 106 -2.07 -11.29 -5.21
C VAL A 106 -1.43 -11.07 -3.85
N ILE A 107 -1.74 -9.96 -3.23
CA ILE A 107 -1.18 -9.63 -1.93
C ILE A 107 -2.30 -9.70 -0.90
N THR A 108 -2.07 -10.47 0.16
CA THR A 108 -3.01 -10.59 1.27
C THR A 108 -2.37 -9.88 2.45
N MET A 109 -3.01 -8.83 2.93
CA MET A 109 -2.49 -8.10 4.07
C MET A 109 -2.96 -8.74 5.35
N THR A 110 -2.06 -8.85 6.31
CA THR A 110 -2.43 -9.35 7.63
C THR A 110 -3.06 -8.20 8.38
N VAL A 111 -4.31 -8.38 8.77
CA VAL A 111 -5.03 -7.37 9.50
C VAL A 111 -5.18 -7.85 10.92
N GLN A 112 -4.62 -7.11 11.84
CA GLN A 112 -4.59 -7.58 13.19
C GLN A 112 -5.80 -7.25 13.97
N SER A 113 -6.64 -6.49 13.48
CA SER A 113 -7.70 -6.12 14.23
C SER A 113 -8.34 -7.21 14.77
N GLY A 114 -8.90 -7.38 15.13
CA GLY A 114 -9.60 -8.25 15.53
C GLY A 114 -9.05 -9.35 15.88
N GLN A 115 -8.51 -9.76 15.31
CA GLN A 115 -8.13 -10.86 15.59
C GLN A 115 -7.29 -10.88 16.49
N ALA A 116 -6.85 -10.19 16.35
CA ALA A 116 -5.96 -10.35 17.07
C ALA A 116 -6.27 -10.45 18.27
N ALA A 117 -6.68 -9.98 18.33
CA ALA A 117 -6.90 -9.99 19.45
C ALA A 117 -7.20 -11.06 19.96
N GLN A 118 -7.22 -11.48 19.75
CA GLN A 118 -7.58 -12.29 20.24
C GLN A 118 -7.08 -12.97 20.54
N PRO A 119 -6.95 -13.08 20.81
CA PRO A 119 -6.58 -13.85 21.17
C PRO A 119 -6.69 -14.44 21.73
#